data_b2912c6ab7450812cf37701fa12ccd1f
#
_entry.id   b2912c6ab7450812cf37701fa12ccd1f
#
_cell.length_a   1.000
_cell.length_b   1.000
_cell.length_c   1.000
_cell.angle_alpha   90.00
_cell.angle_beta   90.00
_cell.angle_gamma   90.00
#
_symmetry.space_group_name_H-M   'P 1'
#
loop_
_entity.id
_entity.type
_entity.pdbx_description
1 polymer ?
#
loop_
_entity_poly.entity_id
_entity_poly.type
_entity_poly.pdbx_seq_one_letter_code
_entity_poly.pdbx_strand_id
1 'polypeptide(L)'
;MQIILNARELCETDPTERIQNAVDTVFRHGGGEVAIPEGDWEIGTVRLRSNVTLHLLENAHLLGSRETEKYCYCEKSGLEPIAGTDCTDALWEPWNVRKNYDFMSKPMSRWNRGLIRAVDAVNLAIIGENGSLIDGRDCYDELGEEYYRGPHAVNLHRCENILLKGYAVQNSANWAHALFDCRNLRAENITVRAGHDGIHLTSCDNVIIQNCDFRTGDDCVAGIDNRNVEVSGCRLNTACSGMRFGGTNVTVSDCVFYGPASYRFRGSLSAEEKKNSAPSGESGGGMLSAFTYYADFSRPIRETPGNILICNCEFRNTDRFLHYNFSGNEPWQRNKPLDSVVFRNIRAEGIRLPLTFWGAAEQKGNLTLQNIRVSFAKGADCALLYLGNYGTVLLEHLTAEHLDGTCLIRKWTDDGVVRIRDCNCIGFDGVMEESATEPFACRAC
;
A
#
# COMPACT_ATOMS: atom_id res chain seq x y z
N MET A 1 26.87 13.32 -14.93
CA MET A 1 26.85 12.89 -16.38
C MET A 1 25.40 12.74 -16.82
N GLN A 2 25.07 13.02 -18.08
CA GLN A 2 23.74 12.75 -18.66
C GLN A 2 23.91 11.88 -19.89
N ILE A 3 23.10 10.82 -20.00
CA ILE A 3 23.01 9.98 -21.19
C ILE A 3 21.54 9.97 -21.65
N ILE A 4 21.29 10.40 -22.87
CA ILE A 4 19.98 10.30 -23.52
C ILE A 4 20.04 9.11 -24.49
N LEU A 5 19.18 8.15 -24.31
CA LEU A 5 19.13 6.96 -25.18
C LEU A 5 18.56 7.33 -26.55
N ASN A 6 18.95 6.59 -27.58
CA ASN A 6 18.44 6.81 -28.91
C ASN A 6 17.37 5.76 -29.26
N ALA A 7 16.12 6.19 -29.41
CA ALA A 7 15.01 5.29 -29.72
C ALA A 7 15.16 4.55 -31.07
N ARG A 8 15.90 5.13 -32.05
CA ARG A 8 16.10 4.51 -33.37
C ARG A 8 16.97 3.25 -33.32
N GLU A 9 17.79 3.09 -32.28
CA GLU A 9 18.65 1.91 -32.12
C GLU A 9 17.93 0.74 -31.39
N LEU A 10 16.65 0.85 -31.07
CA LEU A 10 15.86 -0.18 -30.38
C LEU A 10 15.78 -1.50 -31.15
N CYS A 11 15.98 -1.48 -32.44
CA CYS A 11 15.88 -2.70 -33.29
C CYS A 11 17.14 -3.60 -33.26
N GLU A 12 18.25 -3.11 -32.68
CA GLU A 12 19.55 -3.81 -32.82
C GLU A 12 20.03 -4.47 -31.53
N THR A 13 19.54 -4.04 -30.35
CA THR A 13 19.94 -4.58 -29.04
C THR A 13 18.76 -4.62 -28.06
N ASP A 14 18.81 -5.53 -27.10
CA ASP A 14 17.80 -5.65 -26.04
C ASP A 14 17.68 -4.32 -25.27
N PRO A 15 16.48 -3.72 -25.19
CA PRO A 15 16.26 -2.47 -24.47
C PRO A 15 16.69 -2.54 -22.99
N THR A 16 16.55 -3.68 -22.34
CA THR A 16 16.99 -3.89 -20.95
C THR A 16 18.49 -3.68 -20.82
N GLU A 17 19.27 -4.33 -21.69
CA GLU A 17 20.73 -4.22 -21.69
C GLU A 17 21.19 -2.79 -21.98
N ARG A 18 20.54 -2.12 -22.90
CA ARG A 18 20.87 -0.72 -23.26
C ARG A 18 20.66 0.21 -22.08
N ILE A 19 19.50 0.13 -21.43
CA ILE A 19 19.20 0.96 -20.25
C ILE A 19 20.18 0.60 -19.14
N GLN A 20 20.44 -0.69 -18.89
CA GLN A 20 21.37 -1.13 -17.85
C GLN A 20 22.79 -0.62 -18.11
N ASN A 21 23.27 -0.71 -19.35
CA ASN A 21 24.60 -0.21 -19.72
C ASN A 21 24.73 1.29 -19.53
N ALA A 22 23.67 2.06 -19.81
CA ALA A 22 23.65 3.50 -19.57
C ALA A 22 23.68 3.79 -18.07
N VAL A 23 22.85 3.11 -17.25
CA VAL A 23 22.83 3.22 -15.79
C VAL A 23 24.22 2.92 -15.21
N ASP A 24 24.83 1.80 -15.60
CA ASP A 24 26.14 1.40 -15.11
C ASP A 24 27.25 2.36 -15.56
N THR A 25 27.13 2.93 -16.75
CA THR A 25 28.08 3.94 -17.25
C THR A 25 27.98 5.24 -16.43
N VAL A 26 26.77 5.75 -16.23
CA VAL A 26 26.53 6.94 -15.41
C VAL A 26 27.03 6.71 -13.98
N PHE A 27 26.75 5.57 -13.39
CA PHE A 27 27.23 5.20 -12.07
C PHE A 27 28.76 5.21 -11.96
N ARG A 28 29.49 4.59 -12.91
CA ARG A 28 30.97 4.57 -12.93
C ARG A 28 31.58 5.97 -13.04
N HIS A 29 30.85 6.94 -13.60
CA HIS A 29 31.26 8.34 -13.67
C HIS A 29 30.83 9.18 -12.46
N GLY A 30 30.42 8.53 -11.37
CA GLY A 30 30.04 9.19 -10.11
C GLY A 30 28.56 9.59 -10.00
N GLY A 31 27.75 9.23 -10.99
CA GLY A 31 26.31 9.48 -11.00
C GLY A 31 25.86 10.46 -12.08
N GLY A 32 24.54 10.67 -12.13
CA GLY A 32 23.89 11.54 -13.11
C GLY A 32 22.55 11.00 -13.59
N GLU A 33 22.20 11.24 -14.83
CA GLU A 33 20.89 10.97 -15.39
C GLU A 33 20.96 10.06 -16.61
N VAL A 34 20.05 9.10 -16.68
CA VAL A 34 19.74 8.30 -17.86
C VAL A 34 18.33 8.67 -18.33
N ALA A 35 18.23 9.36 -19.46
CA ALA A 35 16.98 9.78 -20.05
C ALA A 35 16.47 8.74 -21.07
N ILE A 36 15.24 8.31 -20.88
CA ILE A 36 14.51 7.39 -21.76
C ILE A 36 13.61 8.24 -22.65
N PRO A 37 13.82 8.31 -23.96
CA PRO A 37 13.00 9.11 -24.85
C PRO A 37 11.65 8.43 -25.13
N GLU A 38 10.76 9.20 -25.76
CA GLU A 38 9.45 8.75 -26.26
C GLU A 38 9.55 7.39 -26.96
N GLY A 39 8.55 6.55 -26.71
CA GLY A 39 8.37 5.24 -27.34
C GLY A 39 8.22 4.09 -26.36
N ASP A 40 7.99 2.91 -26.90
CA ASP A 40 7.76 1.67 -26.16
C ASP A 40 9.07 0.89 -25.98
N TRP A 41 9.47 0.70 -24.74
CA TRP A 41 10.70 0.01 -24.35
C TRP A 41 10.35 -1.27 -23.60
N GLU A 42 10.28 -2.41 -24.26
CA GLU A 42 10.05 -3.69 -23.58
C GLU A 42 11.30 -4.10 -22.79
N ILE A 43 11.12 -4.25 -21.48
CA ILE A 43 12.22 -4.52 -20.54
C ILE A 43 11.93 -5.73 -19.63
N GLY A 44 13.00 -6.41 -19.25
CA GLY A 44 13.05 -7.24 -18.05
C GLY A 44 13.38 -6.39 -16.82
N THR A 45 14.41 -6.79 -16.05
CA THR A 45 14.85 -6.02 -14.88
C THR A 45 15.93 -5.02 -15.23
N VAL A 46 15.70 -3.75 -14.93
CA VAL A 46 16.71 -2.68 -14.88
C VAL A 46 17.07 -2.42 -13.41
N ARG A 47 18.36 -2.44 -13.09
CA ARG A 47 18.86 -2.15 -11.75
C ARG A 47 19.42 -0.74 -11.67
N LEU A 48 18.80 0.08 -10.83
CA LEU A 48 19.33 1.40 -10.52
C LEU A 48 20.52 1.30 -9.55
N ARG A 49 21.40 2.27 -9.68
CA ARG A 49 22.62 2.42 -8.88
C ARG A 49 22.56 3.71 -8.07
N SER A 50 23.44 3.81 -7.09
CA SER A 50 23.59 5.04 -6.31
C SER A 50 23.91 6.25 -7.20
N ASN A 51 23.35 7.39 -6.84
CA ASN A 51 23.54 8.66 -7.55
C ASN A 51 23.03 8.66 -9.01
N VAL A 52 22.09 7.78 -9.37
CA VAL A 52 21.52 7.70 -10.72
C VAL A 52 20.05 8.09 -10.71
N THR A 53 19.67 8.96 -11.62
CA THR A 53 18.30 9.30 -11.97
C THR A 53 17.91 8.57 -13.24
N LEU A 54 16.84 7.79 -13.20
CA LEU A 54 16.15 7.29 -14.38
C LEU A 54 15.05 8.30 -14.74
N HIS A 55 15.17 8.95 -15.89
CA HIS A 55 14.26 9.99 -16.32
C HIS A 55 13.47 9.52 -17.55
N LEU A 56 12.19 9.31 -17.37
CA LEU A 56 11.25 8.98 -18.44
C LEU A 56 10.77 10.30 -19.05
N LEU A 57 11.23 10.61 -20.25
CA LEU A 57 10.80 11.79 -20.98
C LEU A 57 9.33 11.67 -21.40
N GLU A 58 8.78 12.73 -21.98
CA GLU A 58 7.39 12.77 -22.42
C GLU A 58 7.06 11.56 -23.29
N ASN A 59 5.96 10.85 -22.97
CA ASN A 59 5.49 9.63 -23.62
C ASN A 59 6.53 8.47 -23.69
N ALA A 60 7.47 8.41 -22.78
CA ALA A 60 8.35 7.25 -22.63
C ALA A 60 7.61 6.13 -21.86
N HIS A 61 7.53 4.94 -22.45
CA HIS A 61 6.84 3.80 -21.85
C HIS A 61 7.83 2.65 -21.60
N LEU A 62 8.00 2.26 -20.34
CA LEU A 62 8.68 1.03 -19.97
C LEU A 62 7.64 -0.09 -19.88
N LEU A 63 7.69 -1.02 -20.83
CA LEU A 63 6.77 -2.15 -20.90
C LEU A 63 7.44 -3.40 -20.34
N GLY A 64 6.88 -3.97 -19.30
CA GLY A 64 7.38 -5.21 -18.72
C GLY A 64 7.26 -6.38 -19.71
N SER A 65 8.31 -7.18 -19.82
CA SER A 65 8.23 -8.44 -20.55
C SER A 65 7.18 -9.37 -19.94
N ARG A 66 6.50 -10.13 -20.77
CA ARG A 66 5.60 -11.21 -20.29
C ARG A 66 6.33 -12.51 -19.96
N GLU A 67 7.64 -12.56 -20.23
CA GLU A 67 8.51 -13.69 -19.93
C GLU A 67 9.11 -13.52 -18.52
N THR A 68 8.67 -14.34 -17.58
CA THR A 68 9.10 -14.24 -16.16
C THR A 68 10.61 -14.42 -15.99
N GLU A 69 11.26 -15.10 -16.90
CA GLU A 69 12.70 -15.38 -16.89
C GLU A 69 13.56 -14.13 -17.15
N LYS A 70 12.98 -13.09 -17.77
CA LYS A 70 13.66 -11.81 -17.98
C LYS A 70 13.77 -10.95 -16.73
N TYR A 71 13.12 -11.38 -15.64
CA TYR A 71 13.16 -10.65 -14.37
C TYR A 71 14.17 -11.28 -13.42
N CYS A 72 15.21 -10.53 -13.15
CA CYS A 72 16.28 -10.96 -12.27
C CYS A 72 15.97 -10.63 -10.81
N TYR A 73 16.25 -11.55 -9.91
CA TYR A 73 16.26 -11.34 -8.47
C TYR A 73 17.65 -11.61 -7.88
N CYS A 74 18.58 -12.07 -8.68
CA CYS A 74 19.99 -12.20 -8.34
C CYS A 74 20.89 -11.33 -9.22
N GLU A 75 22.02 -10.91 -8.66
CA GLU A 75 23.00 -10.10 -9.39
C GLU A 75 24.01 -10.99 -10.11
N LYS A 76 23.81 -11.24 -11.39
CA LYS A 76 24.76 -11.99 -12.22
C LYS A 76 25.77 -11.08 -12.96
N SER A 77 25.71 -9.78 -12.82
CA SER A 77 26.37 -8.84 -13.72
C SER A 77 27.60 -8.19 -13.13
N GLY A 78 28.56 -8.88 -12.57
CA GLY A 78 29.94 -8.38 -12.39
C GLY A 78 30.19 -7.00 -11.73
N LEU A 79 29.16 -6.30 -11.33
CA LEU A 79 29.22 -5.05 -10.57
C LEU A 79 28.84 -5.41 -9.13
N GLU A 80 29.79 -5.29 -8.22
CA GLU A 80 29.69 -5.48 -6.79
C GLU A 80 28.56 -6.43 -6.33
N PRO A 81 28.87 -7.70 -6.02
CA PRO A 81 27.86 -8.58 -5.43
C PRO A 81 27.38 -7.97 -4.12
N ILE A 82 26.06 -8.03 -3.88
CA ILE A 82 25.52 -7.64 -2.60
C ILE A 82 26.08 -8.62 -1.58
N ALA A 83 26.90 -8.13 -0.68
CA ALA A 83 27.57 -8.97 0.31
C ALA A 83 26.56 -9.78 1.14
N GLY A 84 26.74 -11.10 1.19
CA GLY A 84 25.90 -12.01 1.99
C GLY A 84 24.61 -12.46 1.30
N THR A 85 24.44 -12.25 0.00
CA THR A 85 23.29 -12.74 -0.75
C THR A 85 23.64 -13.93 -1.61
N ASP A 86 23.03 -15.05 -1.30
CA ASP A 86 23.08 -16.25 -2.13
C ASP A 86 21.90 -16.20 -3.13
N CYS A 87 22.23 -16.14 -4.40
CA CYS A 87 21.25 -16.07 -5.49
C CYS A 87 20.68 -17.44 -5.87
N THR A 88 20.47 -18.29 -4.91
CA THR A 88 19.94 -19.63 -5.17
C THR A 88 18.42 -19.67 -5.05
N ASP A 89 17.78 -20.50 -5.87
CA ASP A 89 16.36 -20.82 -5.73
C ASP A 89 16.06 -21.55 -4.40
N ALA A 90 17.10 -21.90 -3.63
CA ALA A 90 16.98 -22.50 -2.30
C ALA A 90 16.23 -21.62 -1.29
N LEU A 91 16.15 -20.31 -1.53
CA LEU A 91 15.34 -19.38 -0.71
C LEU A 91 13.86 -19.35 -1.14
N TRP A 92 13.51 -20.04 -2.22
CA TRP A 92 12.17 -20.09 -2.73
C TRP A 92 11.44 -21.35 -2.25
N GLU A 93 10.42 -21.16 -1.44
CA GLU A 93 9.46 -22.20 -1.10
C GLU A 93 8.17 -21.97 -1.89
N PRO A 94 7.55 -23.04 -2.43
CA PRO A 94 6.25 -22.93 -3.06
C PRO A 94 5.23 -22.27 -2.14
N TRP A 95 4.34 -21.44 -2.68
CA TRP A 95 3.36 -20.69 -1.91
C TRP A 95 2.57 -21.54 -0.90
N ASN A 96 2.16 -22.74 -1.28
CA ASN A 96 1.35 -23.65 -0.46
C ASN A 96 2.08 -24.29 0.73
N VAL A 97 3.40 -24.19 0.81
CA VAL A 97 4.21 -24.73 1.94
C VAL A 97 4.79 -23.64 2.83
N ARG A 98 4.65 -22.38 2.47
CA ARG A 98 5.16 -21.26 3.25
C ARG A 98 4.41 -21.12 4.58
N LYS A 99 5.17 -20.88 5.63
CA LYS A 99 4.63 -20.69 6.98
C LYS A 99 4.57 -19.22 7.41
N ASN A 100 5.28 -18.35 6.71
CA ASN A 100 5.38 -16.92 7.02
C ASN A 100 5.76 -16.12 5.78
N TYR A 101 5.76 -14.80 5.89
CA TYR A 101 6.10 -13.87 4.81
C TYR A 101 7.53 -13.32 4.88
N ASP A 102 8.44 -14.01 5.57
CA ASP A 102 9.84 -13.55 5.75
C ASP A 102 10.62 -13.43 4.44
N PHE A 103 10.22 -14.15 3.41
CA PHE A 103 10.78 -14.07 2.06
C PHE A 103 10.64 -12.67 1.44
N MET A 104 9.61 -11.89 1.80
CA MET A 104 9.40 -10.54 1.29
C MET A 104 10.53 -9.60 1.68
N SER A 105 11.15 -9.82 2.84
CA SER A 105 12.26 -9.00 3.32
C SER A 105 13.63 -9.42 2.78
N LYS A 106 13.71 -10.52 2.04
CA LYS A 106 14.97 -11.03 1.48
C LYS A 106 15.13 -10.49 0.04
N PRO A 107 16.03 -9.53 -0.21
CA PRO A 107 16.14 -8.86 -1.52
C PRO A 107 16.31 -9.81 -2.69
N MET A 108 16.92 -10.97 -2.44
CA MET A 108 17.21 -11.98 -3.46
C MET A 108 16.16 -13.09 -3.56
N SER A 109 15.01 -12.93 -2.92
CA SER A 109 13.91 -13.88 -3.12
C SER A 109 13.22 -13.66 -4.47
N ARG A 110 12.62 -14.72 -5.02
CA ARG A 110 11.83 -14.65 -6.26
C ARG A 110 10.67 -13.64 -6.15
N TRP A 111 10.12 -13.46 -4.97
CA TRP A 111 9.12 -12.44 -4.68
C TRP A 111 9.58 -11.04 -5.10
N ASN A 112 10.84 -10.70 -4.86
CA ASN A 112 11.38 -9.36 -5.05
C ASN A 112 11.89 -9.10 -6.48
N ARG A 113 11.37 -9.80 -7.48
CA ARG A 113 11.57 -9.43 -8.88
C ARG A 113 10.83 -8.13 -9.18
N GLY A 114 11.38 -7.33 -10.07
CA GLY A 114 10.77 -6.07 -10.48
C GLY A 114 11.31 -5.58 -11.80
N LEU A 115 10.55 -4.70 -12.47
CA LEU A 115 11.02 -4.04 -13.68
C LEU A 115 12.17 -3.10 -13.36
N ILE A 116 11.99 -2.28 -12.32
CA ILE A 116 13.03 -1.38 -11.82
C ILE A 116 13.37 -1.82 -10.39
N ARG A 117 14.64 -2.11 -10.15
CA ARG A 117 15.13 -2.55 -8.85
C ARG A 117 16.32 -1.74 -8.38
N ALA A 118 16.42 -1.57 -7.07
CA ALA A 118 17.65 -1.14 -6.42
C ALA A 118 17.81 -1.81 -5.05
N VAL A 119 19.04 -2.12 -4.70
CA VAL A 119 19.40 -2.66 -3.38
C VAL A 119 20.64 -1.94 -2.90
N ASP A 120 20.64 -1.51 -1.62
CA ASP A 120 21.74 -0.81 -0.98
C ASP A 120 22.21 0.46 -1.73
N ALA A 121 21.29 1.15 -2.42
CA ALA A 121 21.59 2.33 -3.21
C ALA A 121 21.22 3.64 -2.49
N VAL A 122 21.97 4.68 -2.73
CA VAL A 122 21.74 6.01 -2.15
C VAL A 122 21.59 7.07 -3.23
N ASN A 123 20.77 8.10 -2.98
CA ASN A 123 20.54 9.22 -3.89
C ASN A 123 20.05 8.75 -5.27
N LEU A 124 18.94 8.06 -5.31
CA LEU A 124 18.36 7.57 -6.56
C LEU A 124 17.01 8.25 -6.84
N ALA A 125 16.70 8.39 -8.12
CA ALA A 125 15.42 8.93 -8.55
C ALA A 125 14.84 8.17 -9.75
N ILE A 126 13.51 8.12 -9.79
CA ILE A 126 12.71 7.81 -10.98
C ILE A 126 11.83 9.02 -11.21
N ILE A 127 12.03 9.72 -12.32
CA ILE A 127 11.27 10.91 -12.67
C ILE A 127 10.59 10.68 -14.00
N GLY A 128 9.33 11.08 -14.12
CA GLY A 128 8.57 10.99 -15.36
C GLY A 128 8.00 12.33 -15.76
N GLU A 129 7.99 12.58 -17.06
CA GLU A 129 7.28 13.68 -17.69
C GLU A 129 5.86 13.28 -18.09
N ASN A 130 5.10 14.19 -18.69
CA ASN A 130 3.73 13.94 -19.11
C ASN A 130 3.63 12.71 -20.04
N GLY A 131 2.67 11.83 -19.77
CA GLY A 131 2.47 10.60 -20.53
C GLY A 131 3.47 9.47 -20.26
N SER A 132 4.48 9.70 -19.40
CA SER A 132 5.45 8.64 -19.06
C SER A 132 4.79 7.50 -18.24
N LEU A 133 5.17 6.25 -18.55
CA LEU A 133 4.50 5.07 -18.07
C LEU A 133 5.47 3.93 -17.73
N ILE A 134 5.19 3.23 -16.64
CA ILE A 134 5.74 1.92 -16.32
C ILE A 134 4.57 0.92 -16.34
N ASP A 135 4.51 0.06 -17.35
CA ASP A 135 3.45 -0.94 -17.50
C ASP A 135 3.98 -2.35 -17.21
N GLY A 136 3.54 -2.95 -16.11
CA GLY A 136 3.90 -4.32 -15.75
C GLY A 136 3.24 -5.40 -16.61
N ARG A 137 2.27 -5.03 -17.45
CA ARG A 137 1.53 -5.89 -18.39
C ARG A 137 0.92 -7.13 -17.72
N ASP A 138 0.71 -7.08 -16.39
CA ASP A 138 0.16 -8.18 -15.57
C ASP A 138 0.85 -9.53 -15.82
N CYS A 139 2.16 -9.55 -15.93
CA CYS A 139 2.94 -10.75 -16.21
C CYS A 139 2.57 -11.90 -15.25
N TYR A 140 2.03 -12.99 -15.80
CA TYR A 140 1.65 -14.16 -15.02
C TYR A 140 2.86 -15.03 -14.69
N ASP A 141 2.99 -15.47 -13.42
CA ASP A 141 4.01 -16.40 -12.98
C ASP A 141 3.37 -17.58 -12.22
N GLU A 142 3.42 -18.78 -12.79
CA GLU A 142 2.90 -19.99 -12.12
C GLU A 142 3.62 -20.32 -10.81
N LEU A 143 4.88 -19.91 -10.67
CA LEU A 143 5.67 -20.08 -9.45
C LEU A 143 5.56 -18.89 -8.51
N GLY A 144 4.79 -17.86 -8.88
CA GLY A 144 4.58 -16.67 -8.07
C GLY A 144 3.71 -16.93 -6.86
N GLU A 145 3.67 -15.98 -5.92
CA GLU A 145 2.75 -16.03 -4.79
C GLU A 145 1.31 -16.14 -5.27
N GLU A 146 0.49 -16.84 -4.52
CA GLU A 146 -0.90 -17.14 -4.90
C GLU A 146 -1.01 -17.82 -6.28
N TYR A 147 0.06 -18.49 -6.72
CA TYR A 147 0.20 -19.16 -8.00
C TYR A 147 0.14 -18.27 -9.24
N TYR A 148 0.33 -16.96 -9.11
CA TYR A 148 0.22 -16.10 -10.28
C TYR A 148 1.00 -14.78 -10.23
N ARG A 149 1.43 -14.28 -9.06
CA ARG A 149 2.06 -12.97 -8.96
C ARG A 149 3.42 -12.94 -9.67
N GLY A 150 3.53 -12.06 -10.62
CA GLY A 150 4.77 -11.76 -11.35
C GLY A 150 5.63 -10.71 -10.65
N PRO A 151 6.40 -9.90 -11.41
CA PRO A 151 7.28 -8.88 -10.85
C PRO A 151 6.53 -7.63 -10.35
N HIS A 152 7.11 -6.93 -9.39
CA HIS A 152 6.75 -5.57 -9.05
C HIS A 152 7.10 -4.59 -10.19
N ALA A 153 6.46 -3.43 -10.26
CA ALA A 153 6.94 -2.39 -11.18
C ALA A 153 8.22 -1.73 -10.63
N VAL A 154 8.23 -1.35 -9.37
CA VAL A 154 9.40 -0.79 -8.67
C VAL A 154 9.65 -1.56 -7.39
N ASN A 155 10.86 -2.06 -7.18
CA ASN A 155 11.24 -2.79 -5.97
C ASN A 155 12.57 -2.27 -5.42
N LEU A 156 12.53 -1.68 -4.22
CA LEU A 156 13.69 -1.04 -3.59
C LEU A 156 13.94 -1.64 -2.20
N HIS A 157 15.18 -2.00 -1.93
CA HIS A 157 15.59 -2.55 -0.64
C HIS A 157 16.77 -1.77 -0.06
N ARG A 158 16.67 -1.36 1.20
CA ARG A 158 17.73 -0.68 1.94
C ARG A 158 18.33 0.51 1.17
N CYS A 159 17.46 1.26 0.50
CA CYS A 159 17.84 2.44 -0.25
C CYS A 159 17.60 3.71 0.57
N GLU A 160 18.37 4.77 0.29
CA GLU A 160 18.29 6.02 1.00
C GLU A 160 18.28 7.23 0.04
N ASN A 161 17.56 8.29 0.43
CA ASN A 161 17.38 9.51 -0.37
C ASN A 161 16.76 9.21 -1.74
N ILE A 162 15.49 8.82 -1.72
CA ILE A 162 14.75 8.32 -2.87
C ILE A 162 13.75 9.38 -3.34
N LEU A 163 13.74 9.67 -4.64
CA LEU A 163 12.69 10.46 -5.28
C LEU A 163 11.96 9.63 -6.34
N LEU A 164 10.66 9.47 -6.17
CA LEU A 164 9.74 8.86 -7.14
C LEU A 164 8.75 9.94 -7.56
N LYS A 165 8.74 10.36 -8.85
CA LYS A 165 7.98 11.56 -9.23
C LYS A 165 7.43 11.53 -10.64
N GLY A 166 6.15 11.87 -10.80
CA GLY A 166 5.56 12.37 -12.05
C GLY A 166 5.20 11.34 -13.10
N TYR A 167 5.38 10.04 -12.87
CA TYR A 167 5.07 8.98 -13.81
C TYR A 167 3.79 8.21 -13.45
N ALA A 168 3.28 7.47 -14.42
CA ALA A 168 2.21 6.50 -14.18
C ALA A 168 2.77 5.08 -14.04
N VAL A 169 2.11 4.26 -13.21
CA VAL A 169 2.30 2.80 -13.16
C VAL A 169 0.96 2.15 -13.49
N GLN A 170 0.95 1.18 -14.40
CA GLN A 170 -0.23 0.36 -14.65
C GLN A 170 0.09 -1.12 -14.74
N ASN A 171 -0.92 -1.96 -14.51
CA ASN A 171 -0.86 -3.41 -14.69
C ASN A 171 0.38 -4.05 -14.03
N SER A 172 0.79 -3.56 -12.86
CA SER A 172 1.87 -4.23 -12.13
C SER A 172 1.44 -5.66 -11.79
N ALA A 173 2.28 -6.63 -12.11
CA ALA A 173 1.97 -8.05 -11.89
C ALA A 173 2.09 -8.47 -10.41
N ASN A 174 2.61 -7.59 -9.57
CA ASN A 174 2.62 -7.61 -8.12
C ASN A 174 2.37 -6.16 -7.64
N TRP A 175 2.81 -5.76 -6.47
CA TRP A 175 2.67 -4.38 -6.00
C TRP A 175 3.32 -3.39 -6.98
N ALA A 176 2.71 -2.24 -7.19
CA ALA A 176 3.27 -1.23 -8.08
C ALA A 176 4.61 -0.70 -7.54
N HIS A 177 4.67 -0.42 -6.25
CA HIS A 177 5.92 -0.04 -5.57
C HIS A 177 6.07 -0.88 -4.30
N ALA A 178 7.18 -1.58 -4.19
CA ALA A 178 7.56 -2.39 -3.03
C ALA A 178 8.87 -1.88 -2.43
N LEU A 179 8.79 -1.29 -1.24
CA LEU A 179 9.94 -0.67 -0.58
C LEU A 179 10.18 -1.30 0.81
N PHE A 180 11.39 -1.75 1.02
CA PHE A 180 11.81 -2.44 2.26
C PHE A 180 13.03 -1.76 2.87
N ASP A 181 12.95 -1.45 4.16
CA ASP A 181 14.07 -0.87 4.94
C ASP A 181 14.66 0.41 4.29
N CYS A 182 13.82 1.20 3.61
CA CYS A 182 14.23 2.42 2.91
C CYS A 182 14.12 3.66 3.81
N ARG A 183 14.89 4.71 3.50
CA ARG A 183 14.91 5.96 4.27
C ARG A 183 14.85 7.18 3.38
N ASN A 184 14.24 8.26 3.89
CA ASN A 184 14.16 9.55 3.20
C ASN A 184 13.56 9.40 1.80
N LEU A 185 12.32 8.88 1.75
CA LEU A 185 11.56 8.67 0.52
C LEU A 185 10.59 9.82 0.27
N ARG A 186 10.55 10.31 -0.97
CA ARG A 186 9.48 11.18 -1.49
C ARG A 186 8.85 10.53 -2.72
N ALA A 187 7.53 10.36 -2.68
CA ALA A 187 6.70 9.91 -3.79
C ALA A 187 5.70 11.02 -4.13
N GLU A 188 5.81 11.61 -5.32
CA GLU A 188 5.08 12.82 -5.69
C GLU A 188 4.41 12.71 -7.05
N ASN A 189 3.14 13.10 -7.16
CA ASN A 189 2.42 13.18 -8.44
C ASN A 189 2.47 11.86 -9.25
N ILE A 190 2.36 10.73 -8.56
CA ILE A 190 2.36 9.41 -9.18
C ILE A 190 0.90 8.98 -9.39
N THR A 191 0.62 8.38 -10.56
CA THR A 191 -0.65 7.72 -10.83
C THR A 191 -0.45 6.21 -10.84
N VAL A 192 -1.25 5.46 -10.07
CA VAL A 192 -1.23 3.98 -10.08
C VAL A 192 -2.58 3.43 -10.54
N ARG A 193 -2.54 2.48 -11.46
CA ARG A 193 -3.70 1.72 -11.95
C ARG A 193 -3.34 0.23 -12.03
N ALA A 194 -3.58 -0.50 -10.95
CA ALA A 194 -3.13 -1.89 -10.83
C ALA A 194 -4.08 -2.74 -10.00
N GLY A 195 -4.07 -4.04 -10.22
CA GLY A 195 -4.88 -5.00 -9.46
C GLY A 195 -4.33 -5.38 -8.09
N HIS A 196 -3.16 -4.86 -7.71
CA HIS A 196 -2.46 -5.10 -6.42
C HIS A 196 -2.21 -3.79 -5.68
N ASP A 197 -1.37 -3.79 -4.63
CA ASP A 197 -1.05 -2.59 -3.85
C ASP A 197 -0.42 -1.48 -4.69
N GLY A 198 -0.75 -0.24 -4.35
CA GLY A 198 -0.17 0.95 -4.99
C GLY A 198 1.24 1.25 -4.50
N ILE A 199 1.41 1.44 -3.21
CA ILE A 199 2.70 1.56 -2.53
C ILE A 199 2.68 0.69 -1.29
N HIS A 200 3.66 -0.21 -1.17
CA HIS A 200 3.86 -1.03 0.03
C HIS A 200 5.19 -0.70 0.69
N LEU A 201 5.13 -0.27 1.95
CA LEU A 201 6.26 0.17 2.75
C LEU A 201 6.49 -0.80 3.91
N THR A 202 7.68 -1.33 4.04
CA THR A 202 8.03 -2.19 5.17
C THR A 202 9.29 -1.67 5.85
N SER A 203 9.18 -1.32 7.13
CA SER A 203 10.28 -0.78 7.95
C SER A 203 10.96 0.45 7.35
N CYS A 204 10.20 1.32 6.67
CA CYS A 204 10.69 2.55 6.07
C CYS A 204 10.62 3.72 7.07
N ASP A 205 11.55 4.66 6.94
CA ASP A 205 11.67 5.82 7.81
C ASP A 205 11.69 7.13 6.99
N ASN A 206 11.01 8.18 7.48
CA ASN A 206 10.95 9.50 6.86
C ASN A 206 10.39 9.41 5.42
N VAL A 207 9.11 9.13 5.31
CA VAL A 207 8.41 8.92 4.04
C VAL A 207 7.39 10.02 3.81
N ILE A 208 7.40 10.60 2.62
CA ILE A 208 6.40 11.56 2.14
C ILE A 208 5.76 11.01 0.88
N ILE A 209 4.43 10.88 0.87
CA ILE A 209 3.62 10.52 -0.29
C ILE A 209 2.64 11.66 -0.52
N GLN A 210 2.76 12.36 -1.63
CA GLN A 210 1.94 13.55 -1.85
C GLN A 210 1.37 13.65 -3.27
N ASN A 211 0.12 14.13 -3.38
CA ASN A 211 -0.57 14.42 -4.64
C ASN A 211 -0.60 13.22 -5.60
N CYS A 212 -0.75 12.00 -5.08
CA CYS A 212 -0.82 10.78 -5.86
C CYS A 212 -2.28 10.35 -6.11
N ASP A 213 -2.54 9.69 -7.25
CA ASP A 213 -3.85 9.10 -7.60
C ASP A 213 -3.69 7.57 -7.68
N PHE A 214 -4.21 6.88 -6.68
CA PHE A 214 -4.20 5.43 -6.59
C PHE A 214 -5.56 4.86 -6.97
N ARG A 215 -5.60 3.98 -7.97
CA ARG A 215 -6.75 3.15 -8.34
C ARG A 215 -6.29 1.71 -8.38
N THR A 216 -6.46 1.03 -7.28
CA THR A 216 -5.90 -0.30 -7.05
C THR A 216 -6.99 -1.34 -6.83
N GLY A 217 -6.67 -2.59 -7.05
CA GLY A 217 -7.55 -3.71 -6.68
C GLY A 217 -7.33 -4.15 -5.24
N ASP A 218 -6.09 -4.08 -4.76
CA ASP A 218 -5.68 -4.29 -3.37
C ASP A 218 -5.45 -2.92 -2.69
N ASP A 219 -4.69 -2.84 -1.63
CA ASP A 219 -4.52 -1.62 -0.85
C ASP A 219 -3.85 -0.48 -1.64
N CYS A 220 -4.31 0.77 -1.48
CA CYS A 220 -3.65 1.90 -2.15
C CYS A 220 -2.28 2.19 -1.54
N VAL A 221 -2.23 2.31 -0.21
CA VAL A 221 -1.01 2.48 0.56
C VAL A 221 -0.99 1.43 1.66
N ALA A 222 -0.08 0.48 1.56
CA ALA A 222 0.10 -0.57 2.56
C ALA A 222 1.44 -0.42 3.28
N GLY A 223 1.53 -0.99 4.47
CA GLY A 223 2.83 -1.06 5.14
C GLY A 223 2.79 -1.38 6.61
N ILE A 224 3.94 -1.84 7.08
CA ILE A 224 4.15 -2.28 8.46
C ILE A 224 5.48 -1.71 8.99
N ASP A 225 5.50 -1.37 10.28
CA ASP A 225 6.72 -0.97 11.00
C ASP A 225 7.40 0.28 10.41
N ASN A 226 6.60 1.23 9.91
CA ASN A 226 7.11 2.47 9.34
C ASN A 226 7.17 3.59 10.38
N ARG A 227 8.04 4.58 10.18
CA ARG A 227 8.18 5.71 11.09
C ARG A 227 8.25 7.04 10.33
N ASN A 228 7.62 8.08 10.91
CA ASN A 228 7.61 9.43 10.36
C ASN A 228 7.09 9.41 8.91
N VAL A 229 5.82 9.07 8.74
CA VAL A 229 5.17 8.94 7.42
C VAL A 229 4.14 10.04 7.26
N GLU A 230 4.20 10.75 6.16
CA GLU A 230 3.22 11.73 5.73
C GLU A 230 2.58 11.30 4.41
N VAL A 231 1.24 11.28 4.37
CA VAL A 231 0.45 11.05 3.16
C VAL A 231 -0.49 12.24 2.99
N SER A 232 -0.33 13.03 1.94
CA SER A 232 -1.10 14.27 1.79
C SER A 232 -1.58 14.53 0.35
N GLY A 233 -2.80 15.11 0.23
CA GLY A 233 -3.37 15.49 -1.05
C GLY A 233 -3.65 14.35 -2.02
N CYS A 234 -3.74 13.11 -1.54
CA CYS A 234 -3.87 11.92 -2.36
C CYS A 234 -5.34 11.54 -2.60
N ARG A 235 -5.57 10.85 -3.72
CA ARG A 235 -6.84 10.23 -4.07
C ARG A 235 -6.67 8.71 -4.02
N LEU A 236 -7.49 8.04 -3.21
CA LEU A 236 -7.36 6.60 -2.96
C LEU A 236 -8.67 5.91 -3.33
N ASN A 237 -8.59 4.99 -4.29
CA ASN A 237 -9.71 4.19 -4.77
C ASN A 237 -9.27 2.72 -4.85
N THR A 238 -9.96 1.84 -4.14
CA THR A 238 -9.64 0.41 -4.11
C THR A 238 -10.85 -0.43 -3.72
N ALA A 239 -10.80 -1.72 -4.00
CA ALA A 239 -11.74 -2.71 -3.50
C ALA A 239 -11.41 -3.18 -2.06
N CYS A 240 -10.18 -2.96 -1.60
CA CYS A 240 -9.70 -3.35 -0.27
C CYS A 240 -9.56 -2.15 0.67
N SER A 241 -8.40 -1.87 1.22
CA SER A 241 -8.21 -0.73 2.11
C SER A 241 -7.54 0.45 1.41
N GLY A 242 -8.06 1.66 1.60
CA GLY A 242 -7.37 2.86 1.16
C GLY A 242 -5.97 2.95 1.77
N MET A 243 -5.87 2.67 3.06
CA MET A 243 -4.61 2.40 3.75
C MET A 243 -4.74 1.15 4.61
N ARG A 244 -3.88 0.15 4.41
CA ARG A 244 -3.64 -0.95 5.35
C ARG A 244 -2.26 -0.76 5.96
N PHE A 245 -2.22 -0.09 7.13
CA PHE A 245 -0.98 0.52 7.56
C PHE A 245 -0.71 0.40 9.05
N GLY A 246 0.54 0.18 9.40
CA GLY A 246 1.07 0.22 10.77
C GLY A 246 2.38 0.98 10.83
N GLY A 247 2.51 1.80 11.85
CA GLY A 247 3.71 2.60 12.05
C GLY A 247 3.57 3.57 13.22
N THR A 248 4.60 4.36 13.43
CA THR A 248 4.70 5.37 14.48
C THR A 248 4.91 6.75 13.86
N ASN A 249 4.22 7.77 14.38
CA ASN A 249 4.24 9.14 13.84
C ASN A 249 3.77 9.17 12.37
N VAL A 250 2.52 8.82 12.14
CA VAL A 250 1.90 8.78 10.81
C VAL A 250 0.87 9.91 10.71
N THR A 251 0.98 10.74 9.69
CA THR A 251 0.01 11.78 9.37
C THR A 251 -0.58 11.55 7.99
N VAL A 252 -1.91 11.52 7.91
CA VAL A 252 -2.66 11.46 6.66
C VAL A 252 -3.54 12.69 6.59
N SER A 253 -3.37 13.54 5.58
CA SER A 253 -4.11 14.79 5.50
C SER A 253 -4.59 15.13 4.08
N ASP A 254 -5.71 15.82 4.03
CA ASP A 254 -6.22 16.41 2.79
C ASP A 254 -6.43 15.36 1.66
N CYS A 255 -6.77 14.14 2.05
CA CYS A 255 -6.94 13.00 1.15
C CYS A 255 -8.43 12.69 0.90
N VAL A 256 -8.71 12.12 -0.27
CA VAL A 256 -10.03 11.61 -0.63
C VAL A 256 -9.97 10.10 -0.83
N PHE A 257 -10.70 9.36 0.00
CA PHE A 257 -10.90 7.93 -0.11
C PHE A 257 -12.29 7.67 -0.71
N TYR A 258 -12.38 6.91 -1.78
CA TYR A 258 -13.67 6.79 -2.45
C TYR A 258 -13.90 5.45 -3.13
N GLY A 259 -15.15 4.98 -3.08
CA GLY A 259 -15.71 3.90 -3.89
C GLY A 259 -16.71 4.44 -4.93
N PRO A 260 -17.21 3.59 -5.84
CA PRO A 260 -16.83 2.19 -6.02
C PRO A 260 -15.41 2.03 -6.58
N ALA A 261 -14.85 0.83 -6.37
CA ALA A 261 -13.50 0.53 -6.84
C ALA A 261 -13.43 0.45 -8.37
N SER A 262 -12.46 1.12 -8.96
CA SER A 262 -12.21 1.10 -10.41
C SER A 262 -11.49 -0.18 -10.87
N TYR A 263 -10.85 -0.91 -9.95
CA TYR A 263 -10.14 -2.15 -10.23
C TYR A 263 -10.56 -3.26 -9.26
N ARG A 264 -10.68 -4.48 -9.77
CA ARG A 264 -10.87 -5.66 -8.92
C ARG A 264 -9.55 -6.06 -8.29
N PHE A 265 -9.62 -6.59 -7.09
CA PHE A 265 -8.48 -7.30 -6.50
C PHE A 265 -8.09 -8.46 -7.42
N ARG A 266 -6.84 -8.49 -7.87
CA ARG A 266 -6.39 -9.50 -8.84
C ARG A 266 -6.50 -10.93 -8.28
N GLY A 267 -6.36 -11.11 -6.96
CA GLY A 267 -6.61 -12.38 -6.28
C GLY A 267 -8.02 -12.94 -6.47
N SER A 268 -9.01 -12.07 -6.71
CA SER A 268 -10.41 -12.47 -6.94
C SER A 268 -10.71 -12.93 -8.37
N LEU A 269 -9.76 -12.81 -9.29
CA LEU A 269 -9.91 -13.28 -10.67
C LEU A 269 -9.80 -14.81 -10.74
N SER A 270 -10.46 -15.43 -11.71
CA SER A 270 -10.26 -16.84 -12.05
C SER A 270 -8.83 -17.10 -12.56
N ALA A 271 -8.39 -18.34 -12.54
CA ALA A 271 -7.07 -18.73 -13.05
C ALA A 271 -6.88 -18.34 -14.53
N GLU A 272 -7.96 -18.48 -15.34
CA GLU A 272 -7.94 -18.09 -16.75
C GLU A 272 -7.80 -16.57 -16.94
N GLU A 273 -8.57 -15.77 -16.18
CA GLU A 273 -8.47 -14.32 -16.22
C GLU A 273 -7.06 -13.84 -15.81
N LYS A 274 -6.46 -14.46 -14.78
CA LYS A 274 -5.09 -14.16 -14.36
C LYS A 274 -4.05 -14.46 -15.44
N LYS A 275 -4.16 -15.63 -16.10
CA LYS A 275 -3.24 -16.03 -17.19
C LYS A 275 -3.36 -15.13 -18.41
N ASN A 276 -4.55 -14.71 -18.75
CA ASN A 276 -4.81 -13.88 -19.91
C ASN A 276 -4.52 -12.39 -19.67
N SER A 277 -4.04 -12.04 -18.47
CA SER A 277 -3.80 -10.64 -18.07
C SER A 277 -5.02 -9.75 -18.35
N ALA A 278 -6.22 -10.29 -18.11
CA ALA A 278 -7.45 -9.56 -18.30
C ALA A 278 -7.43 -8.30 -17.42
N PRO A 279 -7.75 -7.12 -17.97
CA PRO A 279 -7.86 -5.92 -17.17
C PRO A 279 -8.83 -6.18 -16.02
N SER A 280 -8.45 -5.81 -14.83
CA SER A 280 -9.37 -5.81 -13.70
C SER A 280 -10.47 -4.78 -14.00
N GLY A 281 -11.66 -5.23 -14.36
CA GLY A 281 -12.83 -4.38 -14.53
C GLY A 281 -13.27 -3.76 -13.20
N GLU A 282 -14.26 -2.87 -13.24
CA GLU A 282 -14.85 -2.32 -12.02
C GLU A 282 -15.30 -3.44 -11.06
N SER A 283 -14.97 -3.32 -9.80
CA SER A 283 -15.36 -4.33 -8.81
C SER A 283 -16.85 -4.28 -8.47
N GLY A 284 -17.51 -3.17 -8.75
CA GLY A 284 -18.91 -2.90 -8.38
C GLY A 284 -19.15 -2.73 -6.88
N GLY A 285 -18.15 -2.98 -6.04
CA GLY A 285 -18.18 -2.81 -4.58
C GLY A 285 -17.59 -1.49 -4.11
N GLY A 286 -17.95 -1.08 -2.89
CA GLY A 286 -17.30 0.04 -2.19
C GLY A 286 -15.88 -0.34 -1.75
N MET A 287 -15.15 0.67 -1.26
CA MET A 287 -13.90 0.44 -0.53
C MET A 287 -14.23 -0.24 0.81
N LEU A 288 -13.56 -1.35 1.12
CA LEU A 288 -13.81 -2.09 2.36
C LEU A 288 -13.49 -1.25 3.62
N SER A 289 -12.37 -0.53 3.61
CA SER A 289 -11.98 0.35 4.71
C SER A 289 -11.11 1.50 4.21
N ALA A 290 -11.31 2.71 4.75
CA ALA A 290 -10.37 3.79 4.48
C ALA A 290 -9.03 3.55 5.18
N PHE A 291 -9.05 3.19 6.46
CA PHE A 291 -7.87 2.84 7.23
C PHE A 291 -8.08 1.52 7.98
N THR A 292 -7.22 0.55 7.68
CA THR A 292 -7.10 -0.73 8.37
C THR A 292 -5.75 -0.79 9.07
N TYR A 293 -5.71 -1.10 10.36
CA TYR A 293 -4.45 -1.30 11.07
C TYR A 293 -3.73 -2.55 10.58
N TYR A 294 -2.41 -2.44 10.41
CA TYR A 294 -1.57 -3.53 9.91
C TYR A 294 -0.32 -3.73 10.76
N ALA A 295 -0.17 -4.93 11.31
CA ALA A 295 0.98 -5.33 12.10
C ALA A 295 1.23 -6.84 11.92
N ASP A 296 1.61 -7.23 10.71
CA ASP A 296 1.83 -8.61 10.31
C ASP A 296 2.75 -9.37 11.30
N PHE A 297 2.38 -10.61 11.59
CA PHE A 297 3.10 -11.50 12.49
C PHE A 297 4.46 -11.98 11.93
N SER A 298 4.70 -11.81 10.66
CA SER A 298 5.89 -12.33 9.96
C SER A 298 7.17 -11.55 10.25
N ARG A 299 7.08 -10.33 10.78
CA ARG A 299 8.24 -9.49 11.08
C ARG A 299 8.17 -8.90 12.48
N PRO A 300 9.32 -8.76 13.15
CA PRO A 300 9.40 -7.99 14.38
C PRO A 300 9.10 -6.51 14.09
N ILE A 301 8.40 -5.85 14.99
CA ILE A 301 8.10 -4.42 14.93
C ILE A 301 9.04 -3.69 15.88
N ARG A 302 9.74 -2.66 15.38
CA ARG A 302 10.76 -1.89 16.11
C ARG A 302 10.18 -1.07 17.26
N GLU A 303 9.01 -0.48 17.04
CA GLU A 303 8.34 0.40 18.01
C GLU A 303 6.86 0.05 18.13
N THR A 304 6.23 0.47 19.22
CA THR A 304 4.76 0.35 19.36
C THR A 304 4.08 1.28 18.36
N PRO A 305 3.26 0.76 17.44
CA PRO A 305 2.52 1.59 16.49
C PRO A 305 1.57 2.54 17.18
N GLY A 306 1.56 3.78 16.75
CA GLY A 306 0.72 4.81 17.37
C GLY A 306 1.09 6.22 16.92
N ASN A 307 0.50 7.22 17.57
CA ASN A 307 0.58 8.61 17.13
C ASN A 307 0.20 8.73 15.64
N ILE A 308 -0.95 8.12 15.29
CA ILE A 308 -1.51 8.16 13.95
C ILE A 308 -2.58 9.23 13.91
N LEU A 309 -2.39 10.22 13.04
CA LEU A 309 -3.35 11.30 12.79
C LEU A 309 -3.88 11.22 11.35
N ILE A 310 -5.20 11.12 11.22
CA ILE A 310 -5.89 11.21 9.93
C ILE A 310 -6.80 12.44 9.99
N CYS A 311 -6.53 13.46 9.17
CA CYS A 311 -7.22 14.72 9.30
C CYS A 311 -7.56 15.38 7.95
N ASN A 312 -8.61 16.21 7.95
CA ASN A 312 -9.07 16.95 6.77
C ASN A 312 -9.36 16.04 5.57
N CYS A 313 -9.87 14.83 5.81
CA CYS A 313 -10.09 13.83 4.77
C CYS A 313 -11.57 13.63 4.48
N GLU A 314 -11.86 13.20 3.25
CA GLU A 314 -13.18 12.77 2.83
C GLU A 314 -13.20 11.28 2.56
N PHE A 315 -14.23 10.60 3.08
CA PHE A 315 -14.51 9.19 2.83
C PHE A 315 -15.86 9.07 2.12
N ARG A 316 -15.88 8.58 0.88
CA ARG A 316 -17.10 8.48 0.06
C ARG A 316 -17.33 7.05 -0.38
N ASN A 317 -18.47 6.46 -0.02
CA ASN A 317 -18.79 5.07 -0.34
C ASN A 317 -17.69 4.10 0.10
N THR A 318 -17.15 4.31 1.29
CA THR A 318 -16.29 3.36 1.99
C THR A 318 -17.15 2.58 2.97
N ASP A 319 -16.96 1.26 3.07
CA ASP A 319 -17.80 0.48 3.99
C ASP A 319 -17.58 0.92 5.44
N ARG A 320 -16.34 1.23 5.81
CA ARG A 320 -15.98 1.86 7.09
C ARG A 320 -14.74 2.74 6.91
N PHE A 321 -14.44 3.62 7.84
CA PHE A 321 -13.20 4.40 7.76
C PHE A 321 -12.14 3.99 8.80
N LEU A 322 -12.47 3.12 9.76
CA LEU A 322 -11.51 2.54 10.70
C LEU A 322 -11.77 1.05 10.89
N HIS A 323 -10.71 0.24 10.74
CA HIS A 323 -10.74 -1.17 11.10
C HIS A 323 -9.50 -1.56 11.91
N TYR A 324 -9.68 -1.77 13.21
CA TYR A 324 -8.70 -2.33 14.10
C TYR A 324 -9.35 -3.44 14.92
N ASN A 325 -8.95 -4.68 14.70
CA ASN A 325 -9.49 -5.87 15.34
C ASN A 325 -8.38 -6.83 15.76
N PHE A 326 -7.63 -6.45 16.79
CA PHE A 326 -6.48 -7.24 17.29
C PHE A 326 -6.88 -8.65 17.75
N SER A 327 -8.08 -8.82 18.30
CA SER A 327 -8.60 -10.11 18.77
C SER A 327 -9.31 -10.93 17.69
N GLY A 328 -9.45 -10.38 16.48
CA GLY A 328 -10.10 -11.07 15.35
C GLY A 328 -9.27 -12.20 14.75
N ASN A 329 -9.76 -12.75 13.66
CA ASN A 329 -9.10 -13.85 12.94
C ASN A 329 -8.04 -13.39 11.93
N GLU A 330 -7.78 -12.08 11.85
CA GLU A 330 -6.87 -11.48 10.90
C GLU A 330 -5.42 -11.47 11.43
N PRO A 331 -4.54 -12.36 10.97
CA PRO A 331 -3.18 -12.49 11.51
C PRO A 331 -2.34 -11.23 11.34
N TRP A 332 -2.65 -10.41 10.32
CA TRP A 332 -1.96 -9.15 10.03
C TRP A 332 -2.27 -8.02 11.03
N GLN A 333 -3.16 -8.23 12.00
CA GLN A 333 -3.43 -7.25 13.06
C GLN A 333 -2.87 -7.63 14.44
N ARG A 334 -2.27 -8.82 14.58
CA ARG A 334 -1.95 -9.43 15.88
C ARG A 334 -0.51 -9.30 16.36
N ASN A 335 0.40 -8.79 15.55
CA ASN A 335 1.82 -8.76 15.94
C ASN A 335 2.07 -7.74 17.05
N LYS A 336 1.50 -6.56 16.94
CA LYS A 336 1.71 -5.48 17.91
C LYS A 336 0.41 -4.70 18.11
N PRO A 337 -0.02 -4.42 19.35
CA PRO A 337 -1.18 -3.59 19.63
C PRO A 337 -0.95 -2.15 19.17
N LEU A 338 -2.01 -1.52 18.65
CA LEU A 338 -2.03 -0.09 18.33
C LEU A 338 -2.20 0.75 19.59
N ASP A 339 -1.31 1.71 19.81
CA ASP A 339 -1.37 2.61 20.96
C ASP A 339 -2.44 3.70 20.79
N SER A 340 -2.42 4.41 19.66
CA SER A 340 -3.32 5.55 19.48
C SER A 340 -3.58 5.89 18.02
N VAL A 341 -4.82 6.30 17.74
CA VAL A 341 -5.24 6.86 16.46
C VAL A 341 -6.24 8.00 16.65
N VAL A 342 -6.08 9.06 15.89
CA VAL A 342 -6.93 10.25 15.89
C VAL A 342 -7.48 10.49 14.50
N PHE A 343 -8.79 10.60 14.38
CA PHE A 343 -9.48 11.14 13.20
C PHE A 343 -9.99 12.54 13.55
N ARG A 344 -9.63 13.52 12.71
CA ARG A 344 -10.00 14.92 12.94
C ARG A 344 -10.46 15.59 11.66
N ASN A 345 -11.54 16.37 11.72
CA ASN A 345 -12.07 17.08 10.55
C ASN A 345 -12.39 16.13 9.41
N ILE A 346 -13.22 15.14 9.65
CA ILE A 346 -13.56 14.08 8.68
C ILE A 346 -15.00 14.26 8.21
N ARG A 347 -15.20 14.10 6.90
CA ARG A 347 -16.50 13.90 6.29
C ARG A 347 -16.56 12.49 5.69
N ALA A 348 -17.48 11.67 6.21
CA ALA A 348 -17.68 10.30 5.77
C ALA A 348 -19.12 10.10 5.28
N GLU A 349 -19.30 9.65 4.05
CA GLU A 349 -20.62 9.46 3.43
C GLU A 349 -20.76 8.05 2.87
N GLY A 350 -21.93 7.45 3.10
CA GLY A 350 -22.27 6.12 2.57
C GLY A 350 -21.61 4.98 3.32
N ILE A 351 -21.38 5.15 4.62
CA ILE A 351 -20.82 4.11 5.49
C ILE A 351 -21.82 2.95 5.65
N ARG A 352 -21.34 1.71 5.60
CA ARG A 352 -22.18 0.49 5.65
C ARG A 352 -21.86 -0.43 6.82
N LEU A 353 -20.67 -0.33 7.36
CA LEU A 353 -20.16 -1.19 8.42
C LEU A 353 -19.73 -0.35 9.62
N PRO A 354 -19.75 -0.91 10.83
CA PRO A 354 -19.27 -0.20 12.01
C PRO A 354 -17.78 0.09 11.91
N LEU A 355 -17.35 1.20 12.47
CA LEU A 355 -15.95 1.38 12.81
C LEU A 355 -15.59 0.34 13.86
N THR A 356 -14.45 -0.29 13.75
CA THR A 356 -14.01 -1.29 14.72
C THR A 356 -12.74 -0.83 15.40
N PHE A 357 -12.76 -0.77 16.73
CA PHE A 357 -11.60 -0.50 17.55
C PHE A 357 -11.51 -1.52 18.68
N TRP A 358 -10.87 -2.65 18.37
CA TRP A 358 -10.72 -3.79 19.27
C TRP A 358 -9.25 -4.08 19.51
N GLY A 359 -8.74 -3.64 20.66
CA GLY A 359 -7.34 -3.77 21.02
C GLY A 359 -6.95 -5.09 21.68
N ALA A 360 -5.72 -5.15 22.16
CA ALA A 360 -5.22 -6.24 22.98
C ALA A 360 -5.62 -6.04 24.44
N ALA A 361 -5.88 -7.12 25.15
CA ALA A 361 -6.24 -7.04 26.58
C ALA A 361 -5.09 -6.48 27.43
N GLU A 362 -3.86 -6.82 27.06
CA GLU A 362 -2.65 -6.43 27.79
C GLU A 362 -2.20 -4.99 27.48
N GLN A 363 -2.54 -4.47 26.32
CA GLN A 363 -2.17 -3.12 25.89
C GLN A 363 -3.37 -2.47 25.18
N LYS A 364 -4.08 -1.65 25.90
CA LYS A 364 -5.30 -0.98 25.43
C LYS A 364 -4.94 0.28 24.67
N GLY A 365 -5.46 0.39 23.43
CA GLY A 365 -5.26 1.55 22.60
C GLY A 365 -6.24 2.69 22.89
N ASN A 366 -5.94 3.88 22.33
CA ASN A 366 -6.76 5.08 22.46
C ASN A 366 -7.29 5.53 21.09
N LEU A 367 -8.56 5.93 21.04
CA LEU A 367 -9.23 6.43 19.85
C LEU A 367 -9.77 7.83 20.10
N THR A 368 -9.52 8.76 19.18
CA THR A 368 -10.19 10.06 19.19
C THR A 368 -10.89 10.28 17.84
N LEU A 369 -12.19 10.59 17.89
CA LEU A 369 -12.98 11.07 16.77
C LEU A 369 -13.39 12.51 17.07
N GLN A 370 -12.77 13.49 16.39
CA GLN A 370 -12.96 14.91 16.67
C GLN A 370 -13.41 15.66 15.41
N ASN A 371 -14.49 16.40 15.50
CA ASN A 371 -15.08 17.14 14.40
C ASN A 371 -15.36 16.23 13.19
N ILE A 372 -16.22 15.25 13.40
CA ILE A 372 -16.58 14.22 12.43
C ILE A 372 -18.02 14.43 11.96
N ARG A 373 -18.23 14.39 10.65
CA ARG A 373 -19.57 14.23 10.09
C ARG A 373 -19.64 12.89 9.35
N VAL A 374 -20.55 12.02 9.77
CA VAL A 374 -20.76 10.71 9.18
C VAL A 374 -22.22 10.47 8.82
N SER A 375 -22.48 9.94 7.61
CA SER A 375 -23.78 9.45 7.20
C SER A 375 -23.68 8.01 6.70
N PHE A 376 -24.69 7.21 7.04
CA PHE A 376 -24.77 5.80 6.66
C PHE A 376 -25.47 5.63 5.32
N ALA A 377 -25.11 4.57 4.61
CA ALA A 377 -25.83 4.13 3.42
C ALA A 377 -27.22 3.62 3.80
N LYS A 378 -28.16 3.74 2.88
CA LYS A 378 -29.51 3.21 3.07
C LYS A 378 -29.47 1.70 3.33
N GLY A 379 -30.14 1.26 4.39
CA GLY A 379 -30.22 -0.14 4.81
C GLY A 379 -28.99 -0.64 5.56
N ALA A 380 -28.10 0.24 5.99
CA ALA A 380 -27.07 -0.12 6.96
C ALA A 380 -27.75 -0.45 8.31
N ASP A 381 -27.42 -1.60 8.89
CA ASP A 381 -27.92 -2.08 10.19
C ASP A 381 -26.72 -2.35 11.10
N CYS A 382 -26.15 -1.28 11.63
CA CYS A 382 -24.98 -1.37 12.52
C CYS A 382 -24.83 -0.14 13.41
N ALA A 383 -24.17 -0.31 14.57
CA ALA A 383 -23.71 0.82 15.37
C ALA A 383 -22.64 1.62 14.61
N LEU A 384 -22.39 2.85 15.02
CA LEU A 384 -21.26 3.61 14.49
C LEU A 384 -19.92 2.94 14.87
N LEU A 385 -19.78 2.51 16.14
CA LEU A 385 -18.51 2.07 16.69
C LEU A 385 -18.65 0.77 17.48
N TYR A 386 -17.79 -0.18 17.17
CA TYR A 386 -17.60 -1.41 17.95
C TYR A 386 -16.32 -1.31 18.77
N LEU A 387 -16.42 -1.56 20.08
CA LEU A 387 -15.33 -1.44 21.04
C LEU A 387 -15.05 -2.73 21.79
N GLY A 388 -13.76 -3.03 21.96
CA GLY A 388 -13.26 -4.06 22.84
C GLY A 388 -11.81 -3.80 23.26
N ASN A 389 -11.43 -4.10 24.49
CA ASN A 389 -10.07 -3.92 25.02
C ASN A 389 -9.49 -2.52 24.69
N TYR A 390 -10.23 -1.47 25.02
CA TYR A 390 -9.86 -0.10 24.72
C TYR A 390 -9.43 0.66 25.98
N GLY A 391 -8.58 1.65 25.84
CA GLY A 391 -8.20 2.59 26.91
C GLY A 391 -9.17 3.77 27.00
N THR A 392 -8.85 4.85 26.30
CA THR A 392 -9.73 6.02 26.20
C THR A 392 -10.28 6.15 24.79
N VAL A 393 -11.59 6.29 24.69
CA VAL A 393 -12.29 6.64 23.44
C VAL A 393 -12.95 8.01 23.64
N LEU A 394 -12.55 8.99 22.84
CA LEU A 394 -13.12 10.33 22.82
C LEU A 394 -13.91 10.56 21.53
N LEU A 395 -15.21 10.85 21.67
CA LEU A 395 -16.06 11.38 20.61
C LEU A 395 -16.36 12.85 20.92
N GLU A 396 -15.89 13.75 20.07
CA GLU A 396 -16.03 15.19 20.30
C GLU A 396 -16.46 15.90 19.01
N HIS A 397 -17.52 16.72 19.12
CA HIS A 397 -18.12 17.41 17.96
C HIS A 397 -18.45 16.46 16.80
N LEU A 398 -19.08 15.34 17.10
CA LEU A 398 -19.46 14.32 16.13
C LEU A 398 -20.93 14.52 15.71
N THR A 399 -21.18 14.59 14.41
CA THR A 399 -22.52 14.50 13.82
C THR A 399 -22.65 13.17 13.08
N ALA A 400 -23.57 12.33 13.53
CA ALA A 400 -23.83 11.03 12.92
C ALA A 400 -25.32 10.92 12.54
N GLU A 401 -25.58 10.54 11.29
CA GLU A 401 -26.92 10.34 10.75
C GLU A 401 -27.09 8.89 10.30
N HIS A 402 -28.04 8.18 10.93
CA HIS A 402 -28.39 6.79 10.62
C HIS A 402 -29.87 6.70 10.28
N LEU A 403 -30.26 5.86 9.32
CA LEU A 403 -31.64 5.76 8.87
C LEU A 403 -32.47 4.72 9.65
N ASP A 404 -31.85 3.64 10.08
CA ASP A 404 -32.50 2.52 10.75
C ASP A 404 -31.69 2.18 12.01
N GLY A 405 -32.10 2.78 13.13
CA GLY A 405 -31.29 2.92 14.33
C GLY A 405 -30.95 1.63 15.06
N THR A 406 -29.69 1.50 15.36
CA THR A 406 -29.17 0.71 16.46
C THR A 406 -28.52 1.66 17.48
N CYS A 407 -27.85 1.14 18.51
CA CYS A 407 -27.08 2.02 19.42
C CYS A 407 -25.91 2.71 18.71
N LEU A 408 -25.46 3.85 19.21
CA LEU A 408 -24.29 4.56 18.66
C LEU A 408 -23.00 3.75 18.84
N ILE A 409 -22.81 3.14 20.02
CA ILE A 409 -21.63 2.36 20.39
C ILE A 409 -22.07 1.00 20.91
N ARG A 410 -21.48 -0.06 20.37
CA ARG A 410 -21.59 -1.42 20.92
C ARG A 410 -20.25 -1.83 21.52
N LYS A 411 -20.24 -2.23 22.79
CA LYS A 411 -19.03 -2.65 23.49
C LYS A 411 -19.12 -4.10 23.97
N TRP A 412 -17.98 -4.80 23.96
CA TRP A 412 -17.84 -6.18 24.46
C TRP A 412 -17.03 -6.27 25.74
N THR A 413 -16.27 -5.25 26.07
CA THR A 413 -15.54 -5.15 27.34
C THR A 413 -15.83 -3.81 28.00
N ASP A 414 -15.77 -3.77 29.33
CA ASP A 414 -16.08 -2.58 30.12
C ASP A 414 -14.85 -2.06 30.89
N ASP A 415 -13.70 -2.14 30.24
CA ASP A 415 -12.43 -1.90 30.89
C ASP A 415 -11.72 -0.61 30.46
N GLY A 416 -12.42 0.23 29.70
CA GLY A 416 -11.94 1.53 29.21
C GLY A 416 -12.89 2.70 29.56
N VAL A 417 -12.52 3.89 29.13
CA VAL A 417 -13.30 5.11 29.33
C VAL A 417 -13.80 5.65 28.00
N VAL A 418 -15.12 5.78 27.87
CA VAL A 418 -15.75 6.48 26.75
C VAL A 418 -16.16 7.89 27.19
N ARG A 419 -15.73 8.89 26.43
CA ARG A 419 -16.09 10.29 26.64
C ARG A 419 -16.80 10.83 25.41
N ILE A 420 -18.00 11.36 25.58
CA ILE A 420 -18.83 11.94 24.53
C ILE A 420 -19.07 13.40 24.84
N ARG A 421 -18.72 14.31 23.93
CA ARG A 421 -18.84 15.76 24.10
C ARG A 421 -19.39 16.39 22.82
N ASP A 422 -20.43 17.19 22.98
CA ASP A 422 -21.02 17.99 21.91
C ASP A 422 -21.31 17.17 20.61
N CYS A 423 -21.92 15.99 20.80
CA CYS A 423 -22.27 15.09 19.71
C CYS A 423 -23.76 15.21 19.36
N ASN A 424 -24.08 15.22 18.07
CA ASN A 424 -25.45 15.17 17.54
C ASN A 424 -25.64 13.88 16.73
N CYS A 425 -26.36 12.91 17.29
CA CYS A 425 -26.55 11.59 16.70
C CYS A 425 -28.04 11.36 16.44
N ILE A 426 -28.42 11.28 15.15
CA ILE A 426 -29.80 11.16 14.71
C ILE A 426 -30.02 9.75 14.14
N GLY A 427 -31.14 9.12 14.49
CA GLY A 427 -31.52 7.79 14.01
C GLY A 427 -30.85 6.65 14.77
N PHE A 428 -30.32 6.89 15.95
CA PHE A 428 -29.82 5.85 16.88
C PHE A 428 -30.79 5.66 18.04
N ASP A 429 -31.07 4.40 18.41
CA ASP A 429 -32.01 4.04 19.48
C ASP A 429 -31.42 4.20 20.90
N GLY A 430 -30.11 4.38 20.98
CA GLY A 430 -29.40 4.57 22.25
C GLY A 430 -27.95 4.95 22.06
N VAL A 431 -27.30 5.36 23.14
CA VAL A 431 -25.89 5.81 23.09
C VAL A 431 -24.94 4.62 23.17
N MET A 432 -25.20 3.67 24.06
CA MET A 432 -24.28 2.57 24.30
C MET A 432 -25.00 1.28 24.68
N GLU A 433 -24.57 0.16 24.13
CA GLU A 433 -25.06 -1.19 24.41
C GLU A 433 -23.91 -2.13 24.73
N GLU A 434 -24.11 -3.03 25.69
CA GLU A 434 -23.18 -4.13 25.98
C GLU A 434 -23.59 -5.38 25.20
N SER A 435 -22.62 -6.05 24.59
CA SER A 435 -22.86 -7.29 23.90
C SER A 435 -22.17 -8.46 24.58
N ALA A 436 -22.93 -9.53 24.84
CA ALA A 436 -22.42 -10.77 25.39
C ALA A 436 -22.00 -11.80 24.30
N THR A 437 -22.28 -11.50 23.03
CA THR A 437 -21.91 -12.38 21.92
C THR A 437 -20.47 -12.18 21.52
N GLU A 438 -19.81 -13.22 21.02
CA GLU A 438 -18.44 -13.12 20.51
C GLU A 438 -18.26 -11.99 19.51
N PRO A 439 -17.04 -11.40 19.45
CA PRO A 439 -16.74 -10.31 18.54
C PRO A 439 -17.05 -10.69 17.09
N PHE A 440 -17.46 -9.70 16.37
CA PHE A 440 -17.69 -9.76 14.94
C PHE A 440 -16.47 -10.36 14.22
N ALA A 441 -16.64 -11.55 13.65
CA ALA A 441 -15.68 -12.13 12.73
C ALA A 441 -15.72 -11.30 11.44
N CYS A 442 -14.71 -10.49 11.19
CA CYS A 442 -14.59 -9.80 9.92
C CYS A 442 -14.55 -10.85 8.81
N ARG A 443 -15.41 -10.75 7.81
CA ARG A 443 -15.24 -11.55 6.59
C ARG A 443 -13.95 -11.05 5.94
N ALA A 444 -12.98 -11.95 5.83
CA ALA A 444 -11.78 -11.70 5.07
C ALA A 444 -12.13 -11.26 3.65
N CYS A 445 -11.35 -10.34 3.10
CA CYS A 445 -11.43 -9.97 1.69
C CYS A 445 -11.14 -11.17 0.80
#